data_63d707b2fbe93240bd35589f2975f3c7
#
_entry.id   63d707b2fbe93240bd35589f2975f3c7
#
_cell.length_a   1.000
_cell.length_b   1.000
_cell.length_c   1.000
_cell.angle_alpha   90.00
_cell.angle_beta   90.00
_cell.angle_gamma   90.00
#
_symmetry.space_group_name_H-M   'P 1'
#
loop_
_entity.id
_entity.type
_entity.pdbx_description
1 polymer ?
#
loop_
_entity_poly.entity_id
_entity_poly.type
_entity_poly.pdbx_seq_one_letter_code
_entity_poly.pdbx_strand_id
1 'polypeptide(L)'
;ESSKYLLSLVNNILEMNKLEAEEYTDKEISFNLADVLNQVNTDRQILAEKKNVSYIVDWENSDLTYVNLSGNPVYLERLLAAVSDNAVKFTNPGGCVKVWCKQKKADNEHVLCEFGCADNGIGMSEEFIGHAFEMFSQENQTSRTQYEGSGLGLSIAKKIVGYLGGKIELESRKGVGTTVIMTVPF
;
A
#
# COMPACT_ATOMS: atom_id res chain seq x y z
N GLU A 1 -0.37 -16.20 -19.29
CA GLU A 1 0.29 -15.22 -18.41
C GLU A 1 0.20 -13.80 -18.98
N SER A 2 0.61 -13.56 -20.23
CA SER A 2 0.56 -12.23 -20.88
C SER A 2 -0.83 -11.59 -20.90
N SER A 3 -1.91 -12.37 -21.07
CA SER A 3 -3.29 -11.84 -21.06
C SER A 3 -3.73 -11.33 -19.68
N LYS A 4 -3.32 -11.99 -18.60
CA LYS A 4 -3.60 -11.57 -17.22
C LYS A 4 -2.84 -10.28 -16.88
N TYR A 5 -1.60 -10.18 -17.34
CA TYR A 5 -0.78 -8.99 -17.17
C TYR A 5 -1.38 -7.78 -17.91
N LEU A 6 -1.79 -7.96 -19.18
CA LEU A 6 -2.46 -6.92 -19.97
C LEU A 6 -3.77 -6.47 -19.33
N LEU A 7 -4.57 -7.39 -18.82
CA LEU A 7 -5.81 -7.08 -18.13
C LEU A 7 -5.55 -6.30 -16.84
N SER A 8 -4.53 -6.66 -16.08
CA SER A 8 -4.10 -5.92 -14.90
C SER A 8 -3.65 -4.49 -15.24
N LEU A 9 -2.88 -4.31 -16.32
CA LEU A 9 -2.46 -3.00 -16.81
C LEU A 9 -3.67 -2.13 -17.21
N VAL A 10 -4.59 -2.68 -17.99
CA VAL A 10 -5.81 -1.97 -18.42
C VAL A 10 -6.65 -1.57 -17.22
N ASN A 11 -6.86 -2.48 -16.27
CA ASN A 11 -7.62 -2.16 -15.05
C ASN A 11 -6.95 -1.06 -14.23
N ASN A 12 -5.64 -1.12 -14.05
CA ASN A 12 -4.89 -0.08 -13.32
C ASN A 12 -4.95 1.28 -14.02
N ILE A 13 -4.89 1.33 -15.37
CA ILE A 13 -5.05 2.57 -16.14
C ILE A 13 -6.47 3.11 -16.03
N LEU A 14 -7.49 2.24 -16.11
CA LEU A 14 -8.88 2.63 -15.93
C LEU A 14 -9.12 3.18 -14.53
N GLU A 15 -8.54 2.58 -13.51
CA GLU A 15 -8.61 3.07 -12.12
C GLU A 15 -7.95 4.43 -11.97
N MET A 16 -6.78 4.63 -12.60
CA MET A 16 -6.12 5.94 -12.59
C MET A 16 -6.95 7.02 -13.27
N ASN A 17 -7.55 6.72 -14.42
CA ASN A 17 -8.43 7.65 -15.12
C ASN A 17 -9.68 8.00 -14.31
N LYS A 18 -10.24 7.03 -13.58
CA LYS A 18 -11.37 7.27 -12.68
C LYS A 18 -11.01 8.17 -11.50
N LEU A 19 -9.81 8.01 -10.93
CA LEU A 19 -9.28 8.90 -9.89
C LEU A 19 -9.03 10.32 -10.42
N GLU A 20 -8.63 10.48 -11.69
CA GLU A 20 -8.42 11.78 -12.34
C GLU A 20 -9.73 12.47 -12.76
N ALA A 21 -10.74 11.69 -13.12
CA ALA A 21 -12.02 12.21 -13.60
C ALA A 21 -12.97 12.66 -12.48
N GLU A 22 -12.56 12.58 -11.19
CA GLU A 22 -13.45 12.83 -10.03
C GLU A 22 -14.80 12.06 -10.09
N GLU A 23 -14.88 11.01 -10.92
CA GLU A 23 -16.12 10.23 -11.14
C GLU A 23 -16.48 9.34 -9.96
N TYR A 24 -15.59 9.25 -8.96
CA TYR A 24 -15.93 8.56 -7.72
C TYR A 24 -16.67 9.55 -6.83
N THR A 25 -17.96 9.31 -6.68
CA THR A 25 -18.82 10.04 -5.74
C THR A 25 -18.10 10.15 -4.40
N ASP A 26 -17.91 11.40 -3.94
CA ASP A 26 -17.46 11.79 -2.59
C ASP A 26 -18.43 11.30 -1.50
N LYS A 27 -18.78 10.03 -1.51
CA LYS A 27 -19.57 9.46 -0.43
C LYS A 27 -18.64 9.10 0.70
N GLU A 28 -18.40 10.08 1.56
CA GLU A 28 -17.96 9.78 2.89
C GLU A 28 -19.03 8.89 3.55
N ILE A 29 -18.63 7.70 3.90
CA ILE A 29 -19.49 6.75 4.62
C ILE A 29 -18.86 6.42 5.96
N SER A 30 -19.69 6.17 6.96
CA SER A 30 -19.20 5.60 8.20
C SER A 30 -18.77 4.16 7.99
N PHE A 31 -17.58 3.80 8.44
CA PHE A 31 -17.04 2.45 8.33
C PHE A 31 -16.24 2.07 9.57
N ASN A 32 -16.04 0.77 9.78
CA ASN A 32 -15.18 0.25 10.83
C ASN A 32 -13.77 0.01 10.29
N LEU A 33 -12.78 0.73 10.82
CA LEU A 33 -11.37 0.61 10.41
C LEU A 33 -10.83 -0.80 10.63
N ALA A 34 -11.20 -1.45 11.75
CA ALA A 34 -10.73 -2.80 12.04
C ALA A 34 -11.20 -3.82 10.99
N ASP A 35 -12.40 -3.66 10.44
CA ASP A 35 -12.90 -4.54 9.37
C ASP A 35 -12.08 -4.39 8.10
N VAL A 36 -11.77 -3.15 7.70
CA VAL A 36 -10.92 -2.87 6.53
C VAL A 36 -9.52 -3.46 6.72
N LEU A 37 -8.90 -3.22 7.88
CA LEU A 37 -7.57 -3.75 8.18
C LEU A 37 -7.56 -5.29 8.20
N ASN A 38 -8.56 -5.92 8.80
CA ASN A 38 -8.68 -7.37 8.85
C ASN A 38 -8.82 -7.98 7.46
N GLN A 39 -9.67 -7.38 6.60
CA GLN A 39 -9.85 -7.84 5.22
C GLN A 39 -8.52 -7.78 4.45
N VAL A 40 -7.87 -6.63 4.45
CA VAL A 40 -6.59 -6.43 3.75
C VAL A 40 -5.53 -7.40 4.27
N ASN A 41 -5.37 -7.52 5.58
CA ASN A 41 -4.34 -8.36 6.19
C ASN A 41 -4.57 -9.84 5.90
N THR A 42 -5.84 -10.32 5.94
CA THR A 42 -6.17 -11.72 5.64
C THR A 42 -5.77 -12.09 4.22
N ASP A 43 -6.12 -11.26 3.24
CA ASP A 43 -5.77 -11.50 1.84
C ASP A 43 -4.25 -11.52 1.62
N ARG A 44 -3.50 -10.65 2.31
CA ARG A 44 -2.03 -10.55 2.17
C ARG A 44 -1.29 -11.66 2.91
N GLN A 45 -1.83 -12.14 4.02
CA GLN A 45 -1.31 -13.36 4.68
C GLN A 45 -1.36 -14.56 3.74
N ILE A 46 -2.46 -14.78 3.02
CA ILE A 46 -2.59 -15.86 2.04
C ILE A 46 -1.55 -15.73 0.91
N LEU A 47 -1.32 -14.50 0.42
CA LEU A 47 -0.32 -14.26 -0.63
C LEU A 47 1.11 -14.49 -0.12
N ALA A 48 1.41 -14.03 1.08
CA ALA A 48 2.71 -14.18 1.73
C ALA A 48 3.03 -15.66 2.01
N GLU A 49 2.06 -16.43 2.52
CA GLU A 49 2.20 -17.87 2.75
C GLU A 49 2.56 -18.63 1.48
N LYS A 50 1.87 -18.34 0.34
CA LYS A 50 2.19 -18.95 -0.96
C LYS A 50 3.62 -18.67 -1.42
N LYS A 51 4.21 -17.58 -0.96
CA LYS A 51 5.58 -17.17 -1.28
C LYS A 51 6.60 -17.56 -0.21
N ASN A 52 6.16 -18.20 0.88
CA ASN A 52 6.99 -18.48 2.06
C ASN A 52 7.59 -17.20 2.67
N VAL A 53 6.76 -16.14 2.79
CA VAL A 53 7.09 -14.87 3.45
C VAL A 53 6.26 -14.77 4.73
N SER A 54 6.89 -14.38 5.84
CA SER A 54 6.20 -14.10 7.09
C SER A 54 5.47 -12.76 7.00
N TYR A 55 4.14 -12.73 7.20
CA TYR A 55 3.36 -11.51 7.25
C TYR A 55 2.87 -11.27 8.67
N ILE A 56 3.33 -10.21 9.30
CA ILE A 56 3.10 -9.91 10.71
C ILE A 56 2.29 -8.63 10.86
N VAL A 57 1.12 -8.74 11.49
CA VAL A 57 0.39 -7.57 11.98
C VAL A 57 0.92 -7.22 13.36
N ASP A 58 1.56 -6.06 13.47
CA ASP A 58 2.21 -5.62 14.70
C ASP A 58 1.20 -4.90 15.60
N TRP A 59 0.45 -5.68 16.35
CA TRP A 59 -0.55 -5.18 17.29
C TRP A 59 0.07 -4.42 18.47
N GLU A 60 1.32 -4.72 18.86
CA GLU A 60 2.03 -4.02 19.94
C GLU A 60 2.37 -2.58 19.58
N ASN A 61 2.65 -2.33 18.29
CA ASN A 61 2.90 -0.99 17.76
C ASN A 61 1.67 -0.36 17.09
N SER A 62 0.49 -0.98 17.23
CA SER A 62 -0.77 -0.46 16.71
C SER A 62 -1.58 0.19 17.81
N ASP A 63 -2.27 1.28 17.47
CA ASP A 63 -3.25 1.95 18.33
C ASP A 63 -4.52 2.19 17.51
N LEU A 64 -5.61 1.53 17.90
CA LEU A 64 -6.92 1.60 17.26
C LEU A 64 -7.97 2.15 18.25
N THR A 65 -7.69 3.29 18.81
CA THR A 65 -8.61 3.97 19.75
C THR A 65 -9.92 4.35 19.07
N TYR A 66 -9.85 4.80 17.81
CA TYR A 66 -11.01 5.25 17.02
C TYR A 66 -11.26 4.26 15.87
N VAL A 67 -12.17 3.32 16.08
CA VAL A 67 -12.48 2.29 15.07
C VAL A 67 -13.57 2.70 14.08
N ASN A 68 -14.52 3.55 14.48
CA ASN A 68 -15.57 4.05 13.60
C ASN A 68 -15.12 5.39 13.01
N LEU A 69 -14.86 5.41 11.71
CA LEU A 69 -14.38 6.55 10.96
C LEU A 69 -15.37 6.93 9.87
N SER A 70 -15.29 8.18 9.39
CA SER A 70 -16.02 8.64 8.20
C SER A 70 -15.01 8.88 7.07
N GLY A 71 -15.29 8.38 5.87
CA GLY A 71 -14.40 8.52 4.73
C GLY A 71 -14.70 7.52 3.63
N ASN A 72 -13.71 7.20 2.81
CA ASN A 72 -13.82 6.24 1.72
C ASN A 72 -13.05 4.94 2.01
N PRO A 73 -13.71 3.89 2.56
CA PRO A 73 -13.04 2.63 2.90
C PRO A 73 -12.50 1.87 1.68
N VAL A 74 -13.12 2.03 0.50
CA VAL A 74 -12.67 1.38 -0.74
C VAL A 74 -11.29 1.93 -1.17
N TYR A 75 -11.09 3.23 -1.06
CA TYR A 75 -9.78 3.82 -1.35
C TYR A 75 -8.76 3.47 -0.29
N LEU A 76 -9.14 3.45 0.98
CA LEU A 76 -8.25 3.01 2.05
C LEU A 76 -7.80 1.56 1.83
N GLU A 77 -8.73 0.64 1.54
CA GLU A 77 -8.41 -0.76 1.24
C GLU A 77 -7.42 -0.86 0.07
N ARG A 78 -7.67 -0.15 -1.02
CA ARG A 78 -6.79 -0.13 -2.21
C ARG A 78 -5.40 0.43 -1.91
N LEU A 79 -5.33 1.51 -1.11
CA LEU A 79 -4.08 2.11 -0.68
C LEU A 79 -3.22 1.10 0.08
N LEU A 80 -3.81 0.47 1.10
CA LEU A 80 -3.15 -0.52 1.94
C LEU A 80 -2.74 -1.75 1.14
N ALA A 81 -3.62 -2.20 0.23
CA ALA A 81 -3.37 -3.31 -0.67
C ALA A 81 -2.18 -3.03 -1.60
N ALA A 82 -2.14 -1.87 -2.26
CA ALA A 82 -1.08 -1.54 -3.20
C ALA A 82 0.32 -1.53 -2.56
N VAL A 83 0.41 -1.06 -1.31
CA VAL A 83 1.68 -1.02 -0.57
C VAL A 83 2.06 -2.40 -0.06
N SER A 84 1.13 -3.15 0.55
CA SER A 84 1.42 -4.47 1.11
C SER A 84 1.64 -5.54 0.03
N ASP A 85 0.98 -5.45 -1.13
CA ASP A 85 1.28 -6.30 -2.29
C ASP A 85 2.72 -6.11 -2.77
N ASN A 86 3.19 -4.86 -2.84
CA ASN A 86 4.58 -4.57 -3.19
C ASN A 86 5.55 -5.14 -2.15
N ALA A 87 5.28 -4.97 -0.85
CA ALA A 87 6.11 -5.53 0.20
C ALA A 87 6.22 -7.06 0.10
N VAL A 88 5.10 -7.79 -0.02
CA VAL A 88 5.11 -9.25 -0.20
C VAL A 88 5.82 -9.63 -1.50
N LYS A 89 5.58 -8.89 -2.59
CA LYS A 89 6.15 -9.17 -3.89
C LYS A 89 7.67 -9.08 -3.90
N PHE A 90 8.24 -8.05 -3.28
CA PHE A 90 9.68 -7.79 -3.31
C PHE A 90 10.45 -8.38 -2.12
N THR A 91 9.77 -9.06 -1.22
CA THR A 91 10.40 -9.85 -0.15
C THR A 91 10.74 -11.25 -0.65
N ASN A 92 11.99 -11.70 -0.41
CA ASN A 92 12.41 -13.04 -0.77
C ASN A 92 11.73 -14.11 0.12
N PRO A 93 11.58 -15.36 -0.36
CA PRO A 93 11.16 -16.48 0.47
C PRO A 93 12.01 -16.59 1.76
N GLY A 94 11.35 -16.79 2.91
CA GLY A 94 11.97 -16.76 4.23
C GLY A 94 12.10 -15.36 4.83
N GLY A 95 11.73 -14.31 4.10
CA GLY A 95 11.68 -12.94 4.59
C GLY A 95 10.41 -12.60 5.36
N CYS A 96 10.29 -11.32 5.72
CA CYS A 96 9.22 -10.82 6.60
C CYS A 96 8.66 -9.49 6.07
N VAL A 97 7.34 -9.36 6.16
CA VAL A 97 6.60 -8.10 6.01
C VAL A 97 5.89 -7.81 7.33
N LYS A 98 6.02 -6.60 7.84
CA LYS A 98 5.42 -6.12 9.07
C LYS A 98 4.53 -4.93 8.80
N VAL A 99 3.28 -4.96 9.27
CA VAL A 99 2.31 -3.86 9.12
C VAL A 99 1.78 -3.41 10.47
N TRP A 100 1.49 -2.11 10.60
CA TRP A 100 0.92 -1.51 11.80
C TRP A 100 0.00 -0.35 11.45
N CYS A 101 -0.85 0.04 12.41
CA CYS A 101 -1.66 1.24 12.34
C CYS A 101 -1.57 2.01 13.66
N LYS A 102 -1.21 3.29 13.61
CA LYS A 102 -1.20 4.20 14.74
C LYS A 102 -2.17 5.34 14.52
N GLN A 103 -2.82 5.75 15.59
CA GLN A 103 -3.76 6.87 15.53
C GLN A 103 -3.29 8.01 16.41
N LYS A 104 -3.47 9.23 15.91
CA LYS A 104 -3.23 10.45 16.66
C LYS A 104 -4.42 11.38 16.47
N LYS A 105 -5.02 11.81 17.56
CA LYS A 105 -6.06 12.84 17.53
C LYS A 105 -5.47 14.13 16.94
N ALA A 106 -6.03 14.58 15.81
CA ALA A 106 -5.61 15.83 15.18
C ALA A 106 -6.29 17.04 15.82
N ASP A 107 -7.62 16.94 16.05
CA ASP A 107 -8.44 17.92 16.74
C ASP A 107 -9.68 17.24 17.37
N ASN A 108 -10.75 17.99 17.63
CA ASN A 108 -11.96 17.43 18.26
C ASN A 108 -12.80 16.56 17.30
N GLU A 109 -12.64 16.71 15.99
CA GLU A 109 -13.46 16.07 14.97
C GLU A 109 -12.65 15.13 14.07
N HIS A 110 -11.30 15.25 14.04
CA HIS A 110 -10.46 14.50 13.14
C HIS A 110 -9.41 13.65 13.87
N VAL A 111 -9.10 12.51 13.29
CA VAL A 111 -8.01 11.62 13.68
C VAL A 111 -7.07 11.42 12.51
N LEU A 112 -5.77 11.45 12.77
CA LEU A 112 -4.75 11.03 11.80
C LEU A 112 -4.43 9.57 12.02
N CYS A 113 -4.61 8.76 10.97
CA CYS A 113 -4.20 7.37 10.95
C CYS A 113 -2.88 7.23 10.19
N GLU A 114 -1.85 6.74 10.86
CA GLU A 114 -0.56 6.35 10.27
C GLU A 114 -0.58 4.85 10.03
N PHE A 115 -0.53 4.46 8.76
CA PHE A 115 -0.42 3.07 8.34
C PHE A 115 1.02 2.81 7.89
N GLY A 116 1.68 1.86 8.51
CA GLY A 116 3.04 1.49 8.17
C GLY A 116 3.12 0.09 7.57
N CYS A 117 4.02 -0.08 6.61
CA CYS A 117 4.37 -1.38 6.03
C CYS A 117 5.89 -1.43 5.84
N ALA A 118 6.55 -2.37 6.49
CA ALA A 118 7.99 -2.58 6.40
C ALA A 118 8.29 -3.99 5.94
N ASP A 119 9.23 -4.13 5.02
CA ASP A 119 9.74 -5.42 4.53
C ASP A 119 11.26 -5.49 4.65
N ASN A 120 11.78 -6.71 4.73
CA ASN A 120 13.21 -7.00 4.62
C ASN A 120 13.60 -7.59 3.25
N GLY A 121 12.95 -7.12 2.21
CA GLY A 121 13.13 -7.56 0.85
C GLY A 121 14.38 -6.99 0.17
N ILE A 122 14.33 -6.92 -1.16
CA ILE A 122 15.47 -6.48 -1.98
C ILE A 122 15.84 -5.00 -1.80
N GLY A 123 14.93 -4.17 -1.28
CA GLY A 123 15.09 -2.73 -1.17
C GLY A 123 15.32 -2.02 -2.51
N MET A 124 15.58 -0.72 -2.45
CA MET A 124 15.79 0.15 -3.61
C MET A 124 17.13 0.89 -3.49
N SER A 125 17.73 1.26 -4.62
CA SER A 125 18.90 2.16 -4.65
C SER A 125 18.48 3.61 -4.37
N GLU A 126 19.39 4.43 -3.89
CA GLU A 126 19.15 5.87 -3.67
C GLU A 126 18.69 6.58 -4.95
N GLU A 127 19.25 6.21 -6.10
CA GLU A 127 18.87 6.75 -7.40
C GLU A 127 17.42 6.42 -7.74
N PHE A 128 16.98 5.18 -7.47
CA PHE A 128 15.63 4.73 -7.80
C PHE A 128 14.57 5.28 -6.85
N ILE A 129 14.87 5.53 -5.59
CA ILE A 129 13.93 6.08 -4.60
C ILE A 129 13.28 7.37 -5.10
N GLY A 130 14.04 8.24 -5.78
CA GLY A 130 13.54 9.48 -6.39
C GLY A 130 12.43 9.25 -7.42
N HIS A 131 12.42 8.08 -8.06
CA HIS A 131 11.49 7.70 -9.13
C HIS A 131 10.45 6.63 -8.69
N ALA A 132 10.51 6.16 -7.45
CA ALA A 132 9.71 5.03 -6.97
C ALA A 132 8.18 5.25 -7.09
N PHE A 133 7.73 6.50 -7.07
CA PHE A 133 6.33 6.90 -7.21
C PHE A 133 5.95 7.31 -8.64
N GLU A 134 6.86 7.25 -9.60
CA GLU A 134 6.55 7.51 -11.01
C GLU A 134 5.87 6.30 -11.65
N MET A 135 4.98 6.58 -12.60
CA MET A 135 4.27 5.53 -13.33
C MET A 135 5.21 4.70 -14.18
N PHE A 136 5.00 3.38 -14.18
CA PHE A 136 5.80 2.41 -14.94
C PHE A 136 7.28 2.36 -14.55
N SER A 137 7.65 2.99 -13.43
CA SER A 137 9.02 2.98 -12.92
C SER A 137 9.38 1.63 -12.34
N GLN A 138 10.53 1.08 -12.77
CA GLN A 138 11.09 -0.19 -12.29
C GLN A 138 12.61 -0.10 -12.27
N GLU A 139 13.23 -0.46 -11.15
CA GLU A 139 14.68 -0.32 -10.95
C GLU A 139 15.52 -1.18 -11.90
N ASN A 140 15.04 -2.38 -12.26
CA ASN A 140 15.77 -3.30 -13.15
C ASN A 140 14.87 -3.84 -14.25
N GLN A 141 15.09 -3.43 -15.49
CA GLN A 141 14.44 -4.01 -16.67
C GLN A 141 14.85 -5.47 -16.93
N THR A 142 16.01 -5.90 -16.43
CA THR A 142 16.53 -7.27 -16.54
C THR A 142 15.89 -8.23 -15.53
N SER A 143 15.28 -7.74 -14.46
CA SER A 143 14.54 -8.57 -13.48
C SER A 143 13.10 -8.86 -13.90
N ARG A 144 12.69 -8.52 -15.13
CA ARG A 144 11.35 -8.78 -15.65
C ARG A 144 10.88 -10.23 -15.53
N THR A 145 11.80 -11.17 -15.41
CA THR A 145 11.50 -12.60 -15.27
C THR A 145 11.26 -13.06 -13.83
N GLN A 146 11.71 -12.30 -12.82
CA GLN A 146 11.66 -12.74 -11.42
C GLN A 146 10.57 -12.02 -10.59
N TYR A 147 10.27 -10.75 -10.93
CA TYR A 147 9.27 -9.94 -10.24
C TYR A 147 8.35 -9.25 -11.25
N GLU A 148 7.39 -10.00 -11.81
CA GLU A 148 6.39 -9.43 -12.73
C GLU A 148 5.58 -8.32 -12.06
N GLY A 149 5.48 -7.14 -12.69
CA GLY A 149 4.67 -6.04 -12.21
C GLY A 149 4.62 -4.87 -13.15
N SER A 150 3.53 -4.11 -13.09
CA SER A 150 3.28 -2.97 -13.96
C SER A 150 4.10 -1.71 -13.65
N GLY A 151 4.74 -1.63 -12.47
CA GLY A 151 5.33 -0.38 -11.98
C GLY A 151 4.29 0.67 -11.60
N LEU A 152 3.04 0.28 -11.36
CA LEU A 152 1.93 1.19 -11.04
C LEU A 152 1.54 1.19 -9.55
N GLY A 153 1.94 0.20 -8.75
CA GLY A 153 1.47 0.06 -7.38
C GLY A 153 1.73 1.27 -6.50
N LEU A 154 2.98 1.74 -6.43
CA LEU A 154 3.33 2.92 -5.61
C LEU A 154 2.79 4.22 -6.19
N SER A 155 2.70 4.37 -7.52
CA SER A 155 2.11 5.55 -8.12
C SER A 155 0.60 5.65 -7.87
N ILE A 156 -0.11 4.52 -7.87
CA ILE A 156 -1.52 4.42 -7.47
C ILE A 156 -1.66 4.77 -5.98
N ALA A 157 -0.82 4.21 -5.11
CA ALA A 157 -0.83 4.52 -3.69
C ALA A 157 -0.64 6.02 -3.43
N LYS A 158 0.31 6.67 -4.13
CA LYS A 158 0.54 8.11 -4.02
C LYS A 158 -0.67 8.94 -4.45
N LYS A 159 -1.36 8.56 -5.53
CA LYS A 159 -2.58 9.23 -5.98
C LYS A 159 -3.73 9.07 -4.99
N ILE A 160 -3.96 7.83 -4.53
CA ILE A 160 -5.03 7.55 -3.57
C ILE A 160 -4.81 8.30 -2.25
N VAL A 161 -3.58 8.27 -1.71
CA VAL A 161 -3.29 8.97 -0.44
C VAL A 161 -3.48 10.47 -0.59
N GLY A 162 -3.12 11.05 -1.74
CA GLY A 162 -3.38 12.46 -2.06
C GLY A 162 -4.87 12.77 -2.14
N TYR A 163 -5.67 11.89 -2.77
CA TYR A 163 -7.13 12.01 -2.82
C TYR A 163 -7.76 11.96 -1.41
N LEU A 164 -7.23 11.12 -0.53
CA LEU A 164 -7.66 11.04 0.87
C LEU A 164 -7.14 12.21 1.74
N GLY A 165 -6.49 13.20 1.16
CA GLY A 165 -5.94 14.36 1.90
C GLY A 165 -4.72 14.03 2.75
N GLY A 166 -4.10 12.88 2.52
CA GLY A 166 -2.98 12.36 3.29
C GLY A 166 -1.62 12.56 2.61
N LYS A 167 -0.61 11.88 3.16
CA LYS A 167 0.75 11.83 2.61
C LYS A 167 1.32 10.42 2.66
N ILE A 168 2.27 10.13 1.78
CA ILE A 168 3.03 8.88 1.73
C ILE A 168 4.52 9.19 1.75
N GLU A 169 5.25 8.46 2.59
CA GLU A 169 6.70 8.56 2.76
C GLU A 169 7.30 7.17 2.55
N LEU A 170 8.50 7.12 1.97
CA LEU A 170 9.20 5.89 1.66
C LEU A 170 10.65 5.99 2.07
N GLU A 171 11.11 5.01 2.84
CA GLU A 171 12.51 4.80 3.16
C GLU A 171 12.92 3.41 2.65
N SER A 172 14.03 3.33 1.94
CA SER A 172 14.51 2.06 1.41
C SER A 172 16.03 2.03 1.32
N ARG A 173 16.59 0.84 1.43
CA ARG A 173 18.00 0.58 1.21
C ARG A 173 18.18 -0.75 0.51
N LYS A 174 18.94 -0.73 -0.57
CA LYS A 174 19.24 -1.93 -1.38
C LYS A 174 19.82 -3.06 -0.51
N GLY A 175 19.22 -4.25 -0.62
CA GLY A 175 19.60 -5.44 0.14
C GLY A 175 19.17 -5.45 1.62
N VAL A 176 18.48 -4.41 2.09
CA VAL A 176 18.00 -4.31 3.48
C VAL A 176 16.48 -4.41 3.56
N GLY A 177 15.76 -3.68 2.67
CA GLY A 177 14.30 -3.67 2.62
C GLY A 177 13.73 -2.28 2.41
N THR A 178 12.42 -2.16 2.56
CA THR A 178 11.65 -0.93 2.34
C THR A 178 10.67 -0.71 3.49
N THR A 179 10.50 0.54 3.89
CA THR A 179 9.43 0.98 4.80
C THR A 179 8.62 2.06 4.10
N VAL A 180 7.31 1.87 4.06
CA VAL A 180 6.35 2.84 3.55
C VAL A 180 5.43 3.27 4.68
N ILE A 181 5.28 4.58 4.86
CA ILE A 181 4.40 5.18 5.86
C ILE A 181 3.36 6.04 5.13
N MET A 182 2.09 5.79 5.41
CA MET A 182 0.96 6.52 4.86
C MET A 182 0.20 7.18 6.00
N THR A 183 0.04 8.50 5.96
CA THR A 183 -0.74 9.25 6.96
C THR A 183 -2.00 9.77 6.30
N VAL A 184 -3.17 9.40 6.81
CA VAL A 184 -4.49 9.75 6.26
C VAL A 184 -5.34 10.38 7.36
N PRO A 185 -5.94 11.56 7.12
CA PRO A 185 -6.93 12.15 8.02
C PRO A 185 -8.30 11.49 7.83
N PHE A 186 -9.04 11.33 8.94
CA PHE A 186 -10.42 10.89 9.00
C PHE A 186 -11.21 11.70 9.97
#